data_07cd16890d530c450b5cf64a071f86fb
#
_entry.id   07cd16890d530c450b5cf64a071f86fb
#
_cell.length_a   1.000
_cell.length_b   1.000
_cell.length_c   1.000
_cell.angle_alpha   90.00
_cell.angle_beta   90.00
_cell.angle_gamma   90.00
#
_symmetry.space_group_name_H-M   'P 1'
#
loop_
_entity.id
_entity.type
_entity.pdbx_description
1 polymer ?
#
loop_
_entity_poly.entity_id
_entity_poly.type
_entity_poly.pdbx_seq_one_letter_code
_entity_poly.pdbx_strand_id
1 'polypeptide(L)'
;MAKTGKADYQIGPSLRIGFLVLDAGGYSGEGNPITKLDVRRAMNHAINRESIAKNLIGGPAKAIHTACNPVVFGCFQDVMKYDYNPEKAKSLLASAGYPNGFDLDLWSYRDKEAAQAMADDLGKVGININLRHGKLAGLNKARKERQIRAYFGTWGSSASPDTATISNIHWRDPNKGERNLSGDPKVNE
;
A
#
# COMPACT_ATOMS: atom_id res chain seq x y z
N MET A 1 18.77 5.74 21.06
CA MET A 1 18.00 6.27 22.22
C MET A 1 18.82 6.00 23.46
N ALA A 2 18.98 7.00 24.30
CA ALA A 2 19.80 6.87 25.49
C ALA A 2 19.22 5.83 26.47
N LYS A 3 20.05 4.94 26.98
CA LYS A 3 19.72 4.05 28.09
C LYS A 3 19.53 4.91 29.32
N THR A 4 18.29 5.18 29.70
CA THR A 4 18.00 5.98 30.89
C THR A 4 18.15 5.20 32.19
N GLY A 5 18.52 3.94 32.15
CA GLY A 5 18.68 3.07 33.32
C GLY A 5 17.41 2.75 34.10
N LYS A 6 16.24 3.23 33.62
CA LYS A 6 14.95 3.09 34.33
C LYS A 6 13.94 2.17 33.69
N ALA A 7 14.18 1.73 32.45
CA ALA A 7 13.30 0.78 31.76
C ALA A 7 14.04 -0.01 30.69
N ASP A 8 13.85 -1.31 30.68
CA ASP A 8 14.22 -2.17 29.58
C ASP A 8 13.08 -2.21 28.57
N TYR A 9 13.40 -2.12 27.27
CA TYR A 9 12.42 -2.29 26.21
C TYR A 9 12.80 -3.46 25.32
N GLN A 10 11.81 -4.20 24.88
CA GLN A 10 11.98 -5.31 23.95
C GLN A 10 11.35 -4.92 22.59
N ILE A 11 12.08 -5.21 21.51
CA ILE A 11 11.56 -5.07 20.15
C ILE A 11 11.11 -6.45 19.69
N GLY A 12 9.83 -6.56 19.33
CA GLY A 12 9.24 -7.79 18.86
C GLY A 12 8.37 -7.59 17.62
N PRO A 13 7.96 -8.68 16.96
CA PRO A 13 7.03 -8.61 15.84
C PRO A 13 5.68 -8.06 16.30
N SER A 14 5.04 -7.29 15.44
CA SER A 14 3.66 -6.82 15.63
C SER A 14 2.77 -7.37 14.51
N LEU A 15 1.45 -7.35 14.73
CA LEU A 15 0.48 -7.70 13.69
C LEU A 15 0.26 -6.59 12.65
N ARG A 16 0.99 -5.49 12.77
CA ARG A 16 0.84 -4.35 11.86
C ARG A 16 1.44 -4.67 10.49
N ILE A 17 0.67 -4.37 9.46
CA ILE A 17 1.12 -4.40 8.06
C ILE A 17 1.09 -3.00 7.46
N GLY A 18 2.00 -2.69 6.55
CA GLY A 18 1.98 -1.51 5.68
C GLY A 18 1.62 -1.92 4.26
N PHE A 19 0.81 -1.12 3.59
CA PHE A 19 0.32 -1.43 2.25
C PHE A 19 -0.03 -0.19 1.45
N LEU A 20 0.01 -0.31 0.13
CA LEU A 20 -0.58 0.67 -0.78
C LEU A 20 -2.03 0.29 -1.08
N VAL A 21 -2.91 1.26 -0.95
CA VAL A 21 -4.28 1.17 -1.49
C VAL A 21 -4.32 1.94 -2.80
N LEU A 22 -4.82 1.30 -3.83
CA LEU A 22 -4.86 1.79 -5.19
C LEU A 22 -6.32 1.89 -5.66
N ASP A 23 -6.71 3.02 -6.24
CA ASP A 23 -8.06 3.25 -6.76
C ASP A 23 -8.29 2.48 -8.07
N ALA A 24 -8.42 1.18 -7.96
CA ALA A 24 -8.65 0.28 -9.08
C ALA A 24 -10.05 0.45 -9.70
N GLY A 25 -11.02 0.91 -8.91
CA GLY A 25 -12.38 1.16 -9.34
C GLY A 25 -12.61 2.51 -10.01
N GLY A 26 -11.62 3.41 -10.03
CA GLY A 26 -11.74 4.71 -10.67
C GLY A 26 -12.65 5.71 -9.93
N TYR A 27 -12.83 5.53 -8.62
CA TYR A 27 -13.68 6.42 -7.80
C TYR A 27 -13.18 7.85 -7.71
N SER A 28 -11.90 8.09 -8.00
CA SER A 28 -11.29 9.41 -8.04
C SER A 28 -11.48 10.17 -9.36
N GLY A 29 -12.28 9.63 -10.26
CA GLY A 29 -12.63 10.25 -11.54
C GLY A 29 -11.88 9.70 -12.74
N GLU A 30 -12.17 10.30 -13.89
CA GLU A 30 -11.65 9.88 -15.19
C GLU A 30 -10.13 10.04 -15.30
N GLY A 31 -9.54 9.33 -16.27
CA GLY A 31 -8.12 9.41 -16.58
C GLY A 31 -7.21 8.84 -15.47
N ASN A 32 -7.76 7.99 -14.59
CA ASN A 32 -6.98 7.33 -13.56
C ASN A 32 -6.21 6.11 -14.13
N PRO A 33 -4.86 6.18 -14.28
CA PRO A 33 -4.06 5.07 -14.83
C PRO A 33 -4.16 3.80 -13.99
N ILE A 34 -4.41 3.93 -12.69
CA ILE A 34 -4.44 2.81 -11.73
C ILE A 34 -5.62 1.86 -11.97
N THR A 35 -6.65 2.28 -12.70
CA THR A 35 -7.75 1.39 -13.12
C THR A 35 -7.27 0.23 -14.00
N LYS A 36 -6.14 0.39 -14.72
CA LYS A 36 -5.54 -0.66 -15.54
C LYS A 36 -4.77 -1.67 -14.70
N LEU A 37 -5.06 -2.95 -14.88
CA LEU A 37 -4.43 -4.03 -14.12
C LEU A 37 -2.91 -4.04 -14.28
N ASP A 38 -2.40 -3.84 -15.49
CA ASP A 38 -0.97 -3.88 -15.75
C ASP A 38 -0.21 -2.69 -15.16
N VAL A 39 -0.86 -1.54 -14.97
CA VAL A 39 -0.30 -0.44 -14.17
C VAL A 39 -0.14 -0.86 -12.71
N ARG A 40 -1.14 -1.50 -12.10
CA ARG A 40 -1.04 -1.98 -10.72
C ARG A 40 0.02 -3.08 -10.56
N ARG A 41 0.14 -3.98 -11.55
CA ARG A 41 1.22 -4.99 -11.59
C ARG A 41 2.60 -4.35 -11.72
N ALA A 42 2.73 -3.34 -12.57
CA ALA A 42 3.96 -2.56 -12.72
C ALA A 42 4.37 -1.92 -11.40
N MET A 43 3.46 -1.26 -10.70
CA MET A 43 3.74 -0.67 -9.39
C MET A 43 4.20 -1.73 -8.37
N ASN A 44 3.63 -2.94 -8.41
CA ASN A 44 4.07 -4.05 -7.56
C ASN A 44 5.51 -4.52 -7.87
N HIS A 45 5.90 -4.56 -9.13
CA HIS A 45 7.28 -4.91 -9.53
C HIS A 45 8.27 -3.77 -9.34
N ALA A 46 7.81 -2.51 -9.33
CA ALA A 46 8.67 -1.34 -9.19
C ALA A 46 9.17 -1.11 -7.76
N ILE A 47 8.42 -1.51 -6.73
CA ILE A 47 8.72 -1.21 -5.34
C ILE A 47 9.56 -2.31 -4.69
N ASN A 48 10.75 -1.95 -4.18
CA ASN A 48 11.63 -2.86 -3.44
C ASN A 48 11.18 -3.01 -1.98
N ARG A 49 10.13 -3.82 -1.77
CA ARG A 49 9.54 -4.05 -0.44
C ARG A 49 10.53 -4.64 0.57
N GLU A 50 11.43 -5.54 0.12
CA GLU A 50 12.44 -6.14 0.97
C GLU A 50 13.39 -5.09 1.53
N SER A 51 13.89 -4.19 0.68
CA SER A 51 14.78 -3.11 1.10
C SER A 51 14.09 -2.16 2.06
N ILE A 52 12.84 -1.77 1.78
CA ILE A 52 12.05 -0.89 2.64
C ILE A 52 11.82 -1.53 4.01
N ALA A 53 11.40 -2.79 4.06
CA ALA A 53 11.15 -3.50 5.31
C ALA A 53 12.43 -3.60 6.14
N LYS A 54 13.54 -4.01 5.54
CA LYS A 54 14.82 -4.23 6.22
C LYS A 54 15.46 -2.94 6.72
N ASN A 55 15.48 -1.89 5.88
CA ASN A 55 16.33 -0.72 6.11
C ASN A 55 15.59 0.48 6.71
N LEU A 56 14.27 0.60 6.48
CA LEU A 56 13.49 1.76 6.89
C LEU A 56 12.50 1.44 8.01
N ILE A 57 11.85 0.29 7.97
CA ILE A 57 10.98 -0.15 9.07
C ILE A 57 11.82 -0.80 10.16
N GLY A 58 12.76 -1.67 9.77
CA GLY A 58 13.73 -2.27 10.68
C GLY A 58 13.17 -3.34 11.62
N GLY A 59 13.98 -3.78 12.58
CA GLY A 59 13.61 -4.82 13.54
C GLY A 59 13.20 -6.13 12.86
N PRO A 60 12.12 -6.78 13.29
CA PRO A 60 11.63 -8.03 12.72
C PRO A 60 10.77 -7.84 11.46
N ALA A 61 10.69 -6.62 10.88
CA ALA A 61 9.87 -6.35 9.71
C ALA A 61 10.32 -7.16 8.49
N LYS A 62 9.35 -7.68 7.75
CA LYS A 62 9.56 -8.45 6.52
C LYS A 62 8.58 -7.99 5.44
N ALA A 63 8.99 -8.09 4.18
CA ALA A 63 8.06 -7.95 3.08
C ALA A 63 7.04 -9.09 3.09
N ILE A 64 5.78 -8.76 2.81
CA ILE A 64 4.68 -9.72 2.69
C ILE A 64 4.02 -9.56 1.33
N HIS A 65 3.35 -10.61 0.86
CA HIS A 65 2.61 -10.61 -0.41
C HIS A 65 1.10 -10.72 -0.22
N THR A 66 0.67 -10.89 1.03
CA THR A 66 -0.73 -11.03 1.42
C THR A 66 -1.31 -9.72 1.93
N ALA A 67 -2.62 -9.56 1.83
CA ALA A 67 -3.34 -8.41 2.38
C ALA A 67 -3.52 -8.48 3.91
N CYS A 68 -2.99 -9.50 4.56
CA CYS A 68 -3.05 -9.74 6.00
C CYS A 68 -1.68 -10.13 6.54
N ASN A 69 -1.47 -9.98 7.85
CA ASN A 69 -0.24 -10.47 8.47
C ASN A 69 -0.24 -12.01 8.45
N PRO A 70 0.83 -12.65 7.97
CA PRO A 70 0.93 -14.11 7.80
C PRO A 70 0.65 -14.95 9.05
N VAL A 71 0.85 -14.39 10.25
CA VAL A 71 0.60 -15.12 11.51
C VAL A 71 -0.84 -15.02 11.99
N VAL A 72 -1.66 -14.23 11.31
CA VAL A 72 -3.07 -14.05 11.68
C VAL A 72 -3.90 -15.22 11.15
N PHE A 73 -4.78 -15.74 11.98
CA PHE A 73 -5.68 -16.83 11.60
C PHE A 73 -6.52 -16.46 10.36
N GLY A 74 -6.64 -17.39 9.42
CA GLY A 74 -7.37 -17.19 8.17
C GLY A 74 -6.62 -16.38 7.12
N CYS A 75 -5.35 -15.99 7.36
CA CYS A 75 -4.53 -15.32 6.35
C CYS A 75 -4.03 -16.33 5.30
N PHE A 76 -4.62 -16.29 4.11
CA PHE A 76 -4.25 -17.17 3.00
C PHE A 76 -2.88 -16.76 2.43
N GLN A 77 -1.95 -17.74 2.32
CA GLN A 77 -0.56 -17.50 1.96
C GLN A 77 -0.23 -17.85 0.50
N ASP A 78 -1.06 -18.67 -0.14
CA ASP A 78 -0.86 -19.07 -1.53
C ASP A 78 -1.41 -18.00 -2.48
N VAL A 79 -0.66 -16.92 -2.61
CA VAL A 79 -1.01 -15.76 -3.43
C VAL A 79 0.08 -15.49 -4.46
N MET A 80 -0.27 -14.78 -5.52
CA MET A 80 0.69 -14.31 -6.51
C MET A 80 1.74 -13.42 -5.85
N LYS A 81 3.01 -13.73 -6.09
CA LYS A 81 4.16 -12.96 -5.59
C LYS A 81 4.71 -12.08 -6.69
N TYR A 82 5.06 -10.85 -6.32
CA TYR A 82 5.68 -9.89 -7.21
C TYR A 82 7.12 -9.63 -6.73
N ASP A 83 8.09 -10.03 -7.53
CA ASP A 83 9.50 -9.71 -7.34
C ASP A 83 9.79 -8.24 -7.65
N TYR A 84 10.85 -7.68 -7.05
CA TYR A 84 11.35 -6.37 -7.44
C TYR A 84 12.02 -6.49 -8.82
N ASN A 85 11.41 -5.89 -9.83
CA ASN A 85 11.86 -5.96 -11.22
C ASN A 85 11.45 -4.70 -12.00
N PRO A 86 12.26 -3.63 -11.93
CA PRO A 86 11.96 -2.36 -12.59
C PRO A 86 11.80 -2.49 -14.11
N GLU A 87 12.56 -3.39 -14.77
CA GLU A 87 12.47 -3.56 -16.23
C GLU A 87 11.12 -4.19 -16.62
N LYS A 88 10.65 -5.18 -15.86
CA LYS A 88 9.32 -5.74 -16.04
C LYS A 88 8.23 -4.69 -15.77
N ALA A 89 8.44 -3.82 -14.76
CA ALA A 89 7.52 -2.73 -14.48
C ALA A 89 7.40 -1.74 -15.65
N LYS A 90 8.52 -1.34 -16.25
CA LYS A 90 8.53 -0.48 -17.44
C LYS A 90 7.82 -1.13 -18.63
N SER A 91 8.07 -2.41 -18.87
CA SER A 91 7.40 -3.17 -19.95
C SER A 91 5.89 -3.20 -19.75
N LEU A 92 5.41 -3.45 -18.52
CA LEU A 92 3.99 -3.44 -18.18
C LEU A 92 3.36 -2.05 -18.34
N LEU A 93 4.05 -0.98 -17.96
CA LEU A 93 3.60 0.38 -18.17
C LEU A 93 3.46 0.70 -19.65
N ALA A 94 4.45 0.33 -20.46
CA ALA A 94 4.41 0.54 -21.90
C ALA A 94 3.22 -0.21 -22.55
N SER A 95 3.01 -1.47 -22.18
CA SER A 95 1.87 -2.29 -22.64
C SER A 95 0.53 -1.69 -22.21
N ALA A 96 0.48 -1.05 -21.05
CA ALA A 96 -0.70 -0.35 -20.54
C ALA A 96 -0.94 1.00 -21.23
N GLY A 97 -0.08 1.46 -22.15
CA GLY A 97 -0.18 2.73 -22.85
C GLY A 97 0.50 3.91 -22.14
N TYR A 98 1.42 3.63 -21.21
CA TYR A 98 2.19 4.62 -20.48
C TYR A 98 3.70 4.40 -20.64
N PRO A 99 4.25 4.39 -21.86
CA PRO A 99 5.68 4.16 -22.09
C PRO A 99 6.59 5.21 -21.46
N ASN A 100 6.07 6.43 -21.28
CA ASN A 100 6.77 7.55 -20.64
C ASN A 100 6.33 7.76 -19.17
N GLY A 101 5.55 6.84 -18.62
CA GLY A 101 5.01 6.97 -17.26
C GLY A 101 3.87 7.99 -17.14
N PHE A 102 3.67 8.49 -15.92
CA PHE A 102 2.62 9.46 -15.59
C PHE A 102 2.86 10.07 -14.19
N ASP A 103 2.19 11.18 -13.89
CA ASP A 103 2.21 11.80 -12.58
C ASP A 103 1.13 11.22 -11.66
N LEU A 104 1.48 11.01 -10.39
CA LEU A 104 0.58 10.43 -9.39
C LEU A 104 0.79 11.06 -8.01
N ASP A 105 -0.30 11.50 -7.38
CA ASP A 105 -0.30 11.86 -5.96
C ASP A 105 -0.32 10.58 -5.09
N LEU A 106 0.71 10.41 -4.25
CA LEU A 106 0.75 9.38 -3.23
C LEU A 106 0.52 10.01 -1.86
N TRP A 107 -0.59 9.68 -1.25
CA TRP A 107 -0.91 10.15 0.09
C TRP A 107 -0.30 9.23 1.16
N SER A 108 0.18 9.82 2.26
CA SER A 108 0.64 9.05 3.42
C SER A 108 0.44 9.84 4.71
N TYR A 109 0.41 9.12 5.85
CA TYR A 109 0.28 9.75 7.17
C TYR A 109 1.21 9.13 8.23
N ARG A 110 1.97 8.10 7.85
CA ARG A 110 2.93 7.39 8.69
C ARG A 110 4.16 7.02 7.88
N ASP A 111 5.23 6.65 8.58
CA ASP A 111 6.44 6.07 8.02
C ASP A 111 6.89 6.82 6.75
N LYS A 112 7.14 8.14 6.90
CA LYS A 112 7.42 9.06 5.80
C LYS A 112 8.57 8.58 4.93
N GLU A 113 9.63 8.05 5.56
CA GLU A 113 10.80 7.53 4.89
C GLU A 113 10.46 6.34 3.98
N ALA A 114 9.60 5.43 4.45
CA ALA A 114 9.10 4.32 3.64
C ALA A 114 8.24 4.81 2.46
N ALA A 115 7.37 5.80 2.70
CA ALA A 115 6.58 6.40 1.63
C ALA A 115 7.46 7.11 0.58
N GLN A 116 8.53 7.79 1.01
CA GLN A 116 9.50 8.41 0.11
C GLN A 116 10.27 7.36 -0.71
N ALA A 117 10.73 6.28 -0.08
CA ALA A 117 11.40 5.20 -0.81
C ALA A 117 10.50 4.54 -1.87
N MET A 118 9.20 4.37 -1.57
CA MET A 118 8.24 3.92 -2.58
C MET A 118 8.11 4.91 -3.74
N ALA A 119 8.08 6.22 -3.43
CA ALA A 119 8.03 7.27 -4.45
C ALA A 119 9.28 7.24 -5.35
N ASP A 120 10.45 7.09 -4.74
CA ASP A 120 11.73 7.02 -5.46
C ASP A 120 11.80 5.78 -6.37
N ASP A 121 11.35 4.62 -5.87
CA ASP A 121 11.30 3.39 -6.66
C ASP A 121 10.31 3.48 -7.83
N LEU A 122 9.15 4.08 -7.63
CA LEU A 122 8.17 4.34 -8.69
C LEU A 122 8.71 5.34 -9.72
N GLY A 123 9.46 6.34 -9.29
CA GLY A 123 10.14 7.31 -10.17
C GLY A 123 11.13 6.66 -11.13
N LYS A 124 11.86 5.60 -10.72
CA LYS A 124 12.79 4.85 -11.57
C LYS A 124 12.14 4.18 -12.78
N VAL A 125 10.84 3.98 -12.73
CA VAL A 125 10.07 3.38 -13.84
C VAL A 125 9.17 4.38 -14.56
N GLY A 126 9.29 5.68 -14.23
CA GLY A 126 8.58 6.75 -14.91
C GLY A 126 7.26 7.19 -14.23
N ILE A 127 6.91 6.62 -13.08
CA ILE A 127 5.76 7.11 -12.32
C ILE A 127 6.24 8.22 -11.38
N ASN A 128 6.01 9.48 -11.77
CA ASN A 128 6.43 10.64 -11.01
C ASN A 128 5.50 10.86 -9.81
N ILE A 129 6.01 10.63 -8.61
CA ILE A 129 5.20 10.72 -7.40
C ILE A 129 5.30 12.11 -6.78
N ASN A 130 4.13 12.75 -6.60
CA ASN A 130 3.97 13.87 -5.71
C ASN A 130 3.53 13.35 -4.32
N LEU A 131 4.49 13.24 -3.39
CA LEU A 131 4.23 12.69 -2.06
C LEU A 131 3.49 13.70 -1.18
N ARG A 132 2.24 13.41 -0.84
CA ARG A 132 1.41 14.19 0.06
C ARG A 132 1.39 13.56 1.46
N HIS A 133 2.42 13.87 2.23
CA HIS A 133 2.54 13.40 3.60
C HIS A 133 1.89 14.37 4.58
N GLY A 134 1.03 13.88 5.47
CA GLY A 134 0.31 14.74 6.41
C GLY A 134 -0.37 13.98 7.54
N LYS A 135 -1.29 14.66 8.23
CA LYS A 135 -2.08 14.04 9.30
C LYS A 135 -3.17 13.12 8.74
N LEU A 136 -3.50 12.05 9.48
CA LEU A 136 -4.57 11.10 9.12
C LEU A 136 -5.91 11.79 8.84
N ALA A 137 -6.22 12.88 9.53
CA ALA A 137 -7.45 13.64 9.30
C ALA A 137 -7.53 14.20 7.88
N GLY A 138 -6.42 14.72 7.33
CA GLY A 138 -6.34 15.21 5.95
C GLY A 138 -6.54 14.10 4.94
N LEU A 139 -5.88 12.96 5.13
CA LEU A 139 -6.07 11.77 4.29
C LEU A 139 -7.52 11.29 4.33
N ASN A 140 -8.14 11.25 5.52
CA ASN A 140 -9.53 10.84 5.66
C ASN A 140 -10.49 11.79 4.95
N LYS A 141 -10.25 13.11 5.01
CA LYS A 141 -11.02 14.11 4.26
C LYS A 141 -10.91 13.86 2.76
N ALA A 142 -9.69 13.83 2.22
CA ALA A 142 -9.45 13.62 0.79
C ALA A 142 -10.06 12.28 0.28
N ARG A 143 -10.04 11.23 1.11
CA ARG A 143 -10.66 9.95 0.79
C ARG A 143 -12.19 10.06 0.69
N LYS A 144 -12.84 10.75 1.64
CA LYS A 144 -14.30 10.99 1.58
C LYS A 144 -14.70 11.80 0.35
N GLU A 145 -13.86 12.74 -0.04
CA GLU A 145 -14.04 13.58 -1.23
C GLU A 145 -13.64 12.88 -2.55
N ARG A 146 -13.27 11.58 -2.50
CA ARG A 146 -12.87 10.79 -3.66
C ARG A 146 -11.67 11.37 -4.44
N GLN A 147 -10.76 12.06 -3.77
CA GLN A 147 -9.59 12.70 -4.37
C GLN A 147 -8.36 11.80 -4.43
N ILE A 148 -8.40 10.61 -3.81
CA ILE A 148 -7.23 9.75 -3.64
C ILE A 148 -7.18 8.65 -4.69
N ARG A 149 -6.12 8.66 -5.52
CA ARG A 149 -5.78 7.57 -6.44
C ARG A 149 -4.91 6.50 -5.76
N ALA A 150 -3.97 6.93 -4.92
CA ALA A 150 -3.09 6.03 -4.18
C ALA A 150 -2.80 6.56 -2.78
N TYR A 151 -2.77 5.67 -1.78
CA TYR A 151 -2.24 6.03 -0.46
C TYR A 151 -1.49 4.89 0.20
N PHE A 152 -0.43 5.25 0.92
CA PHE A 152 0.26 4.34 1.83
C PHE A 152 -0.38 4.42 3.21
N GLY A 153 -0.84 3.29 3.69
CA GLY A 153 -1.46 3.15 4.99
C GLY A 153 -0.93 1.95 5.76
N THR A 154 -1.29 1.90 7.02
CA THR A 154 -0.97 0.76 7.88
C THR A 154 -2.22 0.27 8.58
N TRP A 155 -2.28 -1.04 8.81
CA TRP A 155 -3.29 -1.67 9.63
C TRP A 155 -2.65 -2.63 10.62
N GLY A 156 -3.12 -2.64 11.85
CA GLY A 156 -2.73 -3.59 12.87
C GLY A 156 -3.95 -3.94 13.70
N SER A 157 -4.35 -5.18 13.69
CA SER A 157 -5.37 -5.65 14.62
C SER A 157 -4.74 -5.79 15.99
N SER A 158 -5.18 -4.97 16.93
CA SER A 158 -4.81 -5.10 18.34
C SER A 158 -5.87 -5.86 19.15
N ALA A 159 -7.06 -6.05 18.57
CA ALA A 159 -8.23 -6.60 19.28
C ALA A 159 -8.60 -8.01 18.85
N SER A 160 -8.28 -8.43 17.62
CA SER A 160 -8.57 -9.76 17.12
C SER A 160 -7.45 -10.26 16.21
N PRO A 161 -6.91 -11.46 16.47
CA PRO A 161 -5.87 -12.07 15.64
C PRO A 161 -6.45 -12.79 14.40
N ASP A 162 -7.55 -12.31 13.83
CA ASP A 162 -8.17 -12.84 12.62
C ASP A 162 -8.23 -11.85 11.47
N THR A 163 -8.46 -12.34 10.27
CA THR A 163 -8.53 -11.53 9.05
C THR A 163 -9.84 -10.77 8.89
N ALA A 164 -10.88 -11.09 9.64
CA ALA A 164 -12.21 -10.47 9.50
C ALA A 164 -12.17 -8.96 9.68
N THR A 165 -11.32 -8.46 10.60
CA THR A 165 -11.21 -7.03 10.88
C THR A 165 -10.70 -6.25 9.67
N ILE A 166 -9.63 -6.73 9.00
CA ILE A 166 -9.09 -6.04 7.83
C ILE A 166 -10.04 -6.16 6.63
N SER A 167 -10.66 -7.31 6.46
CA SER A 167 -11.64 -7.58 5.41
C SER A 167 -12.84 -6.62 5.53
N ASN A 168 -13.43 -6.52 6.71
CA ASN A 168 -14.57 -5.64 6.96
C ASN A 168 -14.27 -4.16 6.76
N ILE A 169 -13.03 -3.72 6.94
CA ILE A 169 -12.67 -2.31 6.84
C ILE A 169 -12.26 -1.92 5.43
N HIS A 170 -11.49 -2.77 4.75
CA HIS A 170 -10.86 -2.43 3.48
C HIS A 170 -11.55 -3.06 2.26
N TRP A 171 -12.32 -4.14 2.44
CA TRP A 171 -12.88 -4.93 1.34
C TRP A 171 -14.41 -4.94 1.28
N ARG A 172 -15.09 -4.27 2.22
CA ARG A 172 -16.55 -4.20 2.18
C ARG A 172 -17.03 -3.29 1.04
N ASP A 173 -18.32 -3.42 0.71
CA ASP A 173 -19.01 -2.62 -0.30
C ASP A 173 -18.60 -1.13 -0.26
N PRO A 174 -18.09 -0.58 -1.36
CA PRO A 174 -17.65 0.82 -1.43
C PRO A 174 -18.79 1.82 -1.21
N ASN A 175 -20.05 1.42 -1.42
CA ASN A 175 -21.22 2.24 -1.11
C ASN A 175 -21.49 2.34 0.41
N LYS A 176 -20.93 1.42 1.18
CA LYS A 176 -20.99 1.38 2.65
C LYS A 176 -19.72 1.85 3.35
N GLY A 177 -18.69 2.21 2.59
CA GLY A 177 -17.44 2.72 3.14
C GLY A 177 -16.44 3.14 2.07
N GLU A 178 -15.80 4.26 2.29
CA GLU A 178 -14.87 4.89 1.36
C GLU A 178 -13.47 4.25 1.33
N ARG A 179 -13.24 3.12 2.00
CA ARG A 179 -11.92 2.46 2.07
C ARG A 179 -11.70 1.38 1.02
N ASN A 180 -12.76 0.77 0.52
CA ASN A 180 -12.67 -0.16 -0.58
C ASN A 180 -12.57 0.62 -1.90
N LEU A 181 -11.47 0.47 -2.59
CA LEU A 181 -11.19 1.11 -3.89
C LEU A 181 -10.98 0.04 -5.00
N SER A 182 -11.37 -1.22 -4.76
CA SER A 182 -11.13 -2.31 -5.71
C SER A 182 -11.95 -2.21 -6.99
N GLY A 183 -13.19 -1.76 -6.89
CA GLY A 183 -14.13 -1.75 -8.02
C GLY A 183 -14.55 -3.14 -8.51
N ASP A 184 -14.08 -4.22 -7.87
CA ASP A 184 -14.44 -5.59 -8.24
C ASP A 184 -15.76 -5.99 -7.56
N PRO A 185 -16.82 -6.31 -8.34
CA PRO A 185 -18.09 -6.76 -7.79
C PRO A 185 -17.97 -7.99 -6.88
N LYS A 186 -17.07 -8.92 -7.22
CA LYS A 186 -16.85 -10.14 -6.43
C LYS A 186 -16.25 -9.91 -5.04
N VAL A 187 -15.63 -8.76 -4.83
CA VAL A 187 -15.11 -8.37 -3.51
C VAL A 187 -16.22 -7.84 -2.61
N ASN A 188 -17.37 -7.48 -3.19
CA ASN A 188 -18.48 -6.83 -2.51
C ASN A 188 -19.61 -7.81 -2.14
N GLU A 189 -19.56 -9.06 -2.64
CA GLU A 189 -20.45 -10.17 -2.28
C GLU A 189 -20.01 -10.83 -0.96
#